data_0b0726a90dcdc18bd428dac7f7d11a60
#
_entry.id   0b0726a90dcdc18bd428dac7f7d11a60
#
_cell.length_a   1.000
_cell.length_b   1.000
_cell.length_c   1.000
_cell.angle_alpha   90.00
_cell.angle_beta   90.00
_cell.angle_gamma   90.00
#
_symmetry.space_group_name_H-M   'P 1'
#
loop_
_entity.id
_entity.type
_entity.pdbx_description
1 polymer ?
#
loop_
_entity_poly.entity_id
_entity_poly.type
_entity_poly.pdbx_seq_one_letter_code
_entity_poly.pdbx_strand_id
1 'polypeptide(L)'
;MTVGARIVLILLLLSIGAGAVTGSSIYFRLAYVWAVLLVVSWLWSWQILRGVKLVRKARATRAQVGQIYEEKIELDNEGRLHRIWLAVVDRSTLPDSAGSRLFPVIEPRRGRTYLSRTRLLKRGVFPLGPTALESGDPFGLFPVERLYPSSESLLVYPLLVDIHDFPSPAGVLPGGEALRRRTPQVTPNAAGVREYAPGDSMNRIHWVSTARRNRLMTKEFELDPQAEVWIFLDASETGQASMPFSWPKRTKEDLWKHKFEFTLPPSTEEYGVSVAASVARYYLRKGRSVGFISSGQVLTMIPPDRGGRQLGKILESLALLRAEGKLPIWGLIDIQAQHLARGSTIVVITHSVEQEVVMATDFLARRGLRPVVVLIDAASFNGPEGSGEIADGLQYMKVPLRIVKRGDDITNALSFEPT
;
A
#
# COMPACT_ATOMS: atom_id res chain seq x y z
N MET A 1 8.74 -4.30 39.34
CA MET A 1 9.25 -3.33 40.34
C MET A 1 10.28 -2.44 39.67
N THR A 2 10.12 -1.17 39.77
CA THR A 2 11.09 -0.18 39.31
C THR A 2 12.31 -0.11 40.23
N VAL A 3 13.36 0.62 39.78
CA VAL A 3 14.52 0.93 40.63
C VAL A 3 14.06 1.66 41.88
N GLY A 4 13.09 2.60 41.77
CA GLY A 4 12.52 3.34 42.89
C GLY A 4 11.87 2.42 43.94
N ALA A 5 11.08 1.45 43.51
CA ALA A 5 10.45 0.48 44.43
C ALA A 5 11.49 -0.39 45.18
N ARG A 6 12.59 -0.73 44.52
CA ARG A 6 13.72 -1.48 45.18
C ARG A 6 14.41 -0.60 46.22
N ILE A 7 14.63 0.67 45.93
CA ILE A 7 15.21 1.65 46.85
C ILE A 7 14.33 1.79 48.10
N VAL A 8 13.03 2.00 47.93
CA VAL A 8 12.08 2.11 49.05
C VAL A 8 12.04 0.85 49.86
N LEU A 9 12.11 -0.34 49.25
CA LEU A 9 12.17 -1.61 49.94
C LEU A 9 13.48 -1.74 50.79
N ILE A 10 14.61 -1.32 50.22
CA ILE A 10 15.90 -1.31 50.98
C ILE A 10 15.81 -0.33 52.15
N LEU A 11 15.25 0.86 51.97
CA LEU A 11 15.04 1.85 53.05
C LEU A 11 14.13 1.27 54.14
N LEU A 12 13.09 0.52 53.77
CA LEU A 12 12.23 -0.17 54.73
C LEU A 12 13.01 -1.18 55.54
N LEU A 13 13.81 -2.05 54.90
CA LEU A 13 14.61 -3.06 55.58
C LEU A 13 15.69 -2.45 56.50
N LEU A 14 16.36 -1.39 56.02
CA LEU A 14 17.33 -0.63 56.83
C LEU A 14 16.69 0.02 58.06
N SER A 15 15.48 0.63 57.87
CA SER A 15 14.76 1.21 59.01
C SER A 15 14.35 0.20 60.06
N ILE A 16 13.88 -1.00 59.65
CA ILE A 16 13.58 -2.09 60.56
C ILE A 16 14.86 -2.55 61.31
N GLY A 17 15.95 -2.79 60.53
CA GLY A 17 17.23 -3.23 61.11
C GLY A 17 17.80 -2.24 62.10
N ALA A 18 17.83 -0.95 61.76
CA ALA A 18 18.27 0.14 62.65
C ALA A 18 17.41 0.27 63.91
N GLY A 19 16.10 0.11 63.76
CA GLY A 19 15.17 0.13 64.90
C GLY A 19 15.40 -1.05 65.85
N ALA A 20 15.68 -2.26 65.31
CA ALA A 20 15.97 -3.45 66.10
C ALA A 20 17.32 -3.37 66.88
N VAL A 21 18.33 -2.69 66.27
CA VAL A 21 19.66 -2.54 66.89
C VAL A 21 19.68 -1.39 67.90
N THR A 22 19.07 -0.27 67.58
CA THR A 22 19.14 0.95 68.39
C THR A 22 17.99 1.09 69.39
N GLY A 23 16.92 0.34 69.27
CA GLY A 23 15.71 0.45 70.11
C GLY A 23 14.92 1.76 69.90
N SER A 24 15.34 2.63 68.99
CA SER A 24 14.74 3.97 68.81
C SER A 24 13.43 3.88 68.03
N SER A 25 12.36 4.49 68.60
CA SER A 25 11.02 4.52 68.00
C SER A 25 10.93 5.23 66.67
N ILE A 26 11.92 6.10 66.37
CA ILE A 26 11.94 6.89 65.13
C ILE A 26 12.12 5.99 63.86
N TYR A 27 12.98 4.96 63.98
CA TYR A 27 13.21 4.02 62.88
C TYR A 27 11.99 3.18 62.59
N PHE A 28 11.24 2.77 63.62
CA PHE A 28 9.98 2.04 63.40
C PHE A 28 8.92 2.93 62.76
N ARG A 29 8.85 4.22 63.10
CA ARG A 29 7.94 5.17 62.44
C ARG A 29 8.30 5.33 60.97
N LEU A 30 9.59 5.44 60.64
CA LEU A 30 10.05 5.47 59.23
C LEU A 30 9.69 4.17 58.48
N ALA A 31 9.89 3.01 59.13
CA ALA A 31 9.51 1.73 58.55
C ALA A 31 8.00 1.68 58.22
N TYR A 32 7.13 2.16 59.10
CA TYR A 32 5.69 2.28 58.84
C TYR A 32 5.39 3.16 57.60
N VAL A 33 6.09 4.33 57.49
CA VAL A 33 5.91 5.24 56.34
C VAL A 33 6.29 4.52 55.04
N TRP A 34 7.42 3.87 54.99
CA TRP A 34 7.86 3.11 53.80
C TRP A 34 6.95 1.95 53.47
N ALA A 35 6.48 1.22 54.47
CA ALA A 35 5.55 0.10 54.32
C ALA A 35 4.21 0.58 53.76
N VAL A 36 3.62 1.64 54.34
CA VAL A 36 2.37 2.25 53.87
C VAL A 36 2.52 2.76 52.45
N LEU A 37 3.62 3.44 52.17
CA LEU A 37 3.92 3.93 50.80
C LEU A 37 3.91 2.78 49.79
N LEU A 38 4.60 1.69 50.04
CA LEU A 38 4.66 0.53 49.16
C LEU A 38 3.27 -0.10 48.96
N VAL A 39 2.53 -0.30 50.06
CA VAL A 39 1.21 -0.95 50.02
C VAL A 39 0.20 -0.04 49.24
N VAL A 40 0.18 1.26 49.56
CA VAL A 40 -0.72 2.19 48.88
C VAL A 40 -0.41 2.30 47.40
N SER A 41 0.88 2.42 47.05
CA SER A 41 1.31 2.47 45.64
C SER A 41 0.98 1.19 44.88
N TRP A 42 1.15 0.03 45.52
CA TRP A 42 0.79 -1.26 44.92
C TRP A 42 -0.73 -1.41 44.71
N LEU A 43 -1.54 -1.08 45.70
CA LEU A 43 -3.00 -1.11 45.61
C LEU A 43 -3.49 -0.13 44.53
N TRP A 44 -2.89 1.06 44.45
CA TRP A 44 -3.20 2.04 43.44
C TRP A 44 -2.93 1.52 42.01
N SER A 45 -1.74 1.01 41.77
CA SER A 45 -1.36 0.44 40.48
C SER A 45 -2.24 -0.74 40.07
N TRP A 46 -2.62 -1.59 41.02
CA TRP A 46 -3.53 -2.70 40.78
C TRP A 46 -4.93 -2.23 40.36
N GLN A 47 -5.39 -1.08 40.86
CA GLN A 47 -6.72 -0.56 40.63
C GLN A 47 -6.80 0.38 39.40
N ILE A 48 -5.69 1.03 39.00
CA ILE A 48 -5.70 2.15 38.06
C ILE A 48 -6.23 1.78 36.65
N LEU A 49 -5.91 0.58 36.14
CA LEU A 49 -6.38 0.11 34.84
C LEU A 49 -7.68 -0.70 34.88
N ARG A 50 -8.26 -0.93 36.08
CA ARG A 50 -9.51 -1.67 36.20
C ARG A 50 -10.70 -0.81 35.74
N GLY A 51 -11.55 -1.39 34.87
CA GLY A 51 -12.70 -0.67 34.31
C GLY A 51 -12.34 0.45 33.32
N VAL A 52 -11.12 0.40 32.77
CA VAL A 52 -10.75 1.25 31.63
C VAL A 52 -10.87 0.42 30.35
N LYS A 53 -11.63 0.94 29.37
CA LYS A 53 -11.80 0.36 28.04
C LYS A 53 -11.14 1.26 27.01
N LEU A 54 -10.39 0.65 26.11
CA LEU A 54 -9.79 1.28 24.94
C LEU A 54 -10.40 0.68 23.68
N VAL A 55 -10.93 1.54 22.82
CA VAL A 55 -11.48 1.16 21.50
C VAL A 55 -10.78 1.99 20.45
N ARG A 56 -10.18 1.33 19.46
CA ARG A 56 -9.56 1.94 18.29
C ARG A 56 -10.47 1.66 17.10
N LYS A 57 -10.90 2.71 16.41
CA LYS A 57 -11.79 2.63 15.25
C LYS A 57 -11.07 3.20 14.03
N ALA A 58 -10.72 2.33 13.11
CA ALA A 58 -10.16 2.71 11.83
C ALA A 58 -11.24 3.39 10.96
N ARG A 59 -10.89 4.49 10.31
CA ARG A 59 -11.80 5.17 9.37
C ARG A 59 -11.83 4.49 8.01
N ALA A 60 -10.73 3.85 7.63
CA ALA A 60 -10.59 3.10 6.39
C ALA A 60 -9.61 1.95 6.57
N THR A 61 -9.83 0.86 5.86
CA THR A 61 -8.93 -0.30 5.83
C THR A 61 -7.92 -0.22 4.69
N ARG A 62 -8.11 0.75 3.78
CA ARG A 62 -7.27 0.97 2.58
C ARG A 62 -7.00 2.46 2.42
N ALA A 63 -5.75 2.80 2.16
CA ALA A 63 -5.32 4.17 1.93
C ALA A 63 -4.13 4.18 0.96
N GLN A 64 -3.64 5.36 0.58
CA GLN A 64 -2.54 5.53 -0.35
C GLN A 64 -1.39 6.28 0.31
N VAL A 65 -0.18 5.97 -0.07
CA VAL A 65 1.02 6.74 0.30
C VAL A 65 0.82 8.21 -0.07
N GLY A 66 1.30 9.12 0.77
CA GLY A 66 1.10 10.57 0.60
C GLY A 66 -0.22 11.11 1.17
N GLN A 67 -1.07 10.25 1.71
CA GLN A 67 -2.29 10.66 2.42
C GLN A 67 -2.08 10.73 3.93
N ILE A 68 -2.97 11.45 4.59
CA ILE A 68 -3.08 11.44 6.05
C ILE A 68 -4.18 10.47 6.44
N TYR A 69 -3.81 9.46 7.18
CA TYR A 69 -4.71 8.47 7.73
C TYR A 69 -5.28 8.93 9.07
N GLU A 70 -6.59 8.88 9.20
CA GLU A 70 -7.30 9.25 10.43
C GLU A 70 -7.91 8.03 11.10
N GLU A 71 -7.72 7.95 12.39
CA GLU A 71 -8.35 6.96 13.25
C GLU A 71 -8.88 7.59 14.52
N LYS A 72 -9.95 7.06 15.05
CA LYS A 72 -10.58 7.49 16.27
C LYS A 72 -10.20 6.54 17.40
N ILE A 73 -9.62 7.08 18.46
CA ILE A 73 -9.30 6.33 19.66
C ILE A 73 -10.19 6.83 20.79
N GLU A 74 -10.96 5.91 21.35
CA GLU A 74 -11.89 6.14 22.45
C GLU A 74 -11.35 5.45 23.69
N LEU A 75 -11.24 6.20 24.78
CA LEU A 75 -10.78 5.73 26.07
C LEU A 75 -11.85 6.03 27.11
N ASP A 76 -12.50 4.99 27.62
CA ASP A 76 -13.62 5.10 28.55
C ASP A 76 -13.25 4.60 29.94
N ASN A 77 -13.51 5.42 30.95
CA ASN A 77 -13.40 5.03 32.35
C ASN A 77 -14.79 4.62 32.90
N GLU A 78 -15.08 3.35 32.90
CA GLU A 78 -16.33 2.81 33.49
C GLU A 78 -16.26 2.71 35.02
N GLY A 79 -15.06 2.94 35.58
CA GLY A 79 -14.82 2.88 37.02
C GLY A 79 -15.38 4.06 37.79
N ARG A 80 -15.40 3.96 39.14
CA ARG A 80 -15.87 5.00 40.05
C ARG A 80 -14.75 5.94 40.51
N LEU A 81 -13.49 5.66 40.18
CA LEU A 81 -12.32 6.42 40.60
C LEU A 81 -11.76 7.24 39.43
N HIS A 82 -11.17 8.38 39.75
CA HIS A 82 -10.38 9.15 38.80
C HIS A 82 -9.20 8.30 38.30
N ARG A 83 -8.94 8.36 37.01
CA ARG A 83 -7.75 7.75 36.41
C ARG A 83 -6.75 8.85 36.11
N ILE A 84 -5.60 8.75 36.73
CA ILE A 84 -4.54 9.74 36.54
C ILE A 84 -3.41 9.13 35.72
N TRP A 85 -2.78 9.97 34.87
CA TRP A 85 -1.64 9.62 34.04
C TRP A 85 -1.80 8.35 33.22
N LEU A 86 -2.91 8.29 32.47
CA LEU A 86 -3.12 7.23 31.49
C LEU A 86 -2.41 7.59 30.20
N ALA A 87 -1.41 6.82 29.81
CA ALA A 87 -0.74 6.92 28.52
C ALA A 87 -1.26 5.84 27.57
N VAL A 88 -1.80 6.28 26.46
CA VAL A 88 -2.05 5.41 25.31
C VAL A 88 -0.77 5.42 24.48
N VAL A 89 -0.18 4.25 24.27
CA VAL A 89 1.06 4.08 23.49
C VAL A 89 0.76 3.20 22.30
N ASP A 90 0.90 3.76 21.11
CA ASP A 90 0.75 3.00 19.88
C ASP A 90 2.05 2.25 19.58
N ARG A 91 1.98 0.93 19.58
CA ARG A 91 3.10 0.02 19.24
C ARG A 91 2.92 -0.60 17.85
N SER A 92 2.11 0.02 16.99
CA SER A 92 1.95 -0.42 15.60
C SER A 92 3.26 -0.27 14.84
N THR A 93 3.42 -1.08 13.79
CA THR A 93 4.57 -0.98 12.86
C THR A 93 4.39 0.12 11.82
N LEU A 94 3.28 0.87 11.89
CA LEU A 94 2.99 1.95 10.94
C LEU A 94 3.99 3.10 11.13
N PRO A 95 4.78 3.44 10.10
CA PRO A 95 5.72 4.56 10.17
C PRO A 95 5.01 5.87 10.50
N ASP A 96 5.65 6.72 11.31
CA ASP A 96 5.15 8.03 11.73
C ASP A 96 3.80 7.99 12.49
N SER A 97 3.50 6.87 13.14
CA SER A 97 2.26 6.73 13.93
C SER A 97 2.12 7.85 14.97
N ALA A 98 0.93 8.43 15.03
CA ALA A 98 0.57 9.52 15.94
C ALA A 98 -0.45 9.08 17.01
N GLY A 99 -0.68 7.78 17.15
CA GLY A 99 -1.68 7.21 18.06
C GLY A 99 -1.39 7.41 19.55
N SER A 100 -0.13 7.68 19.92
CA SER A 100 0.27 7.82 21.32
C SER A 100 -0.17 9.15 21.93
N ARG A 101 -0.81 9.10 23.13
CA ARG A 101 -1.27 10.28 23.85
C ARG A 101 -1.32 10.06 25.36
N LEU A 102 -0.90 11.08 26.11
CA LEU A 102 -1.01 11.10 27.58
C LEU A 102 -2.28 11.85 28.01
N PHE A 103 -3.02 11.27 28.93
CA PHE A 103 -4.18 11.87 29.62
C PHE A 103 -3.84 12.07 31.09
N PRO A 104 -3.71 13.33 31.55
CA PRO A 104 -3.39 13.60 32.94
C PRO A 104 -4.47 13.08 33.90
N VAL A 105 -5.74 13.28 33.54
CA VAL A 105 -6.89 12.83 34.36
C VAL A 105 -8.05 12.43 33.46
N ILE A 106 -8.69 11.32 33.80
CA ILE A 106 -9.99 10.93 33.26
C ILE A 106 -10.95 10.73 34.43
N GLU A 107 -12.05 11.47 34.41
CA GLU A 107 -13.06 11.46 35.44
C GLU A 107 -13.82 10.09 35.49
N PRO A 108 -14.41 9.74 36.65
CA PRO A 108 -15.24 8.54 36.76
C PRO A 108 -16.42 8.56 35.78
N ARG A 109 -16.71 7.42 35.16
CA ARG A 109 -17.82 7.24 34.23
C ARG A 109 -17.82 8.20 33.04
N ARG A 110 -16.62 8.73 32.69
CA ARG A 110 -16.43 9.57 31.51
C ARG A 110 -15.42 8.97 30.58
N GLY A 111 -15.62 9.26 29.27
CA GLY A 111 -14.69 8.91 28.20
C GLY A 111 -13.95 10.11 27.66
N ARG A 112 -12.83 9.84 27.02
CA ARG A 112 -12.08 10.79 26.22
C ARG A 112 -11.88 10.21 24.84
N THR A 113 -12.16 11.01 23.83
CA THR A 113 -11.98 10.62 22.44
C THR A 113 -10.98 11.57 21.78
N TYR A 114 -10.11 11.03 20.95
CA TYR A 114 -9.23 11.83 20.12
C TYR A 114 -9.05 11.22 18.73
N LEU A 115 -8.70 12.06 17.78
CA LEU A 115 -8.33 11.66 16.44
C LEU A 115 -6.80 11.59 16.35
N SER A 116 -6.31 10.43 15.94
CA SER A 116 -4.93 10.23 15.55
C SER A 116 -4.80 10.44 14.05
N ARG A 117 -3.82 11.25 13.64
CA ARG A 117 -3.53 11.54 12.25
C ARG A 117 -2.11 11.13 11.93
N THR A 118 -1.97 10.15 11.07
CA THR A 118 -0.68 9.54 10.69
C THR A 118 -0.41 9.77 9.22
N ARG A 119 0.80 10.25 8.88
CA ARG A 119 1.23 10.37 7.49
C ARG A 119 1.58 8.98 6.95
N LEU A 120 1.01 8.62 5.80
CA LEU A 120 1.31 7.36 5.16
C LEU A 120 2.56 7.50 4.29
N LEU A 121 3.66 7.00 4.80
CA LEU A 121 4.99 7.19 4.22
C LEU A 121 5.46 6.00 3.39
N LYS A 122 4.97 4.81 3.68
CA LYS A 122 5.42 3.55 3.08
C LYS A 122 4.21 2.70 2.68
N ARG A 123 4.29 2.07 1.50
CA ARG A 123 3.31 1.07 1.07
C ARG A 123 3.48 -0.24 1.86
N GLY A 124 2.42 -1.00 1.95
CA GLY A 124 2.43 -2.30 2.63
C GLY A 124 1.17 -2.56 3.44
N VAL A 125 1.19 -3.64 4.20
CA VAL A 125 0.16 -3.98 5.17
C VAL A 125 0.70 -3.72 6.57
N PHE A 126 0.00 -2.89 7.31
CA PHE A 126 0.38 -2.50 8.67
C PHE A 126 -0.73 -2.88 9.65
N PRO A 127 -0.47 -3.75 10.63
CA PRO A 127 -1.42 -3.98 11.71
C PRO A 127 -1.58 -2.71 12.54
N LEU A 128 -2.83 -2.33 12.83
CA LEU A 128 -3.17 -1.16 13.63
C LEU A 128 -3.09 -1.49 15.12
N GLY A 129 -1.90 -1.74 15.63
CA GLY A 129 -1.60 -2.11 17.00
C GLY A 129 -0.45 -3.13 17.09
N PRO A 130 -0.17 -3.70 18.28
CA PRO A 130 -0.93 -3.53 19.52
C PRO A 130 -0.88 -2.11 20.07
N THR A 131 -1.94 -1.73 20.81
CA THR A 131 -1.97 -0.48 21.55
C THR A 131 -1.81 -0.78 23.04
N ALA A 132 -0.83 -0.17 23.68
CA ALA A 132 -0.61 -0.31 25.12
C ALA A 132 -1.31 0.83 25.86
N LEU A 133 -1.96 0.49 26.96
CA LEU A 133 -2.42 1.44 27.95
C LEU A 133 -1.48 1.34 29.16
N GLU A 134 -0.71 2.40 29.37
CA GLU A 134 0.29 2.47 30.43
C GLU A 134 -0.18 3.45 31.52
N SER A 135 0.10 3.11 32.75
CA SER A 135 -0.12 3.95 33.93
C SER A 135 0.74 3.46 35.08
N GLY A 136 0.51 4.01 36.28
CA GLY A 136 1.18 3.59 37.50
C GLY A 136 0.66 4.34 38.72
N ASP A 137 1.33 4.16 39.83
CA ASP A 137 1.12 4.91 41.05
C ASP A 137 1.72 6.33 40.93
N PRO A 138 1.27 7.30 41.73
CA PRO A 138 1.76 8.69 41.68
C PRO A 138 3.27 8.85 41.95
N PHE A 139 3.89 7.86 42.57
CA PHE A 139 5.31 7.86 42.90
C PHE A 139 6.18 7.12 41.89
N GLY A 140 5.56 6.48 40.90
CA GLY A 140 6.26 5.72 39.84
C GLY A 140 6.94 4.44 40.32
N LEU A 141 6.49 3.87 41.44
CA LEU A 141 7.08 2.65 42.03
C LEU A 141 6.61 1.39 41.31
N PHE A 142 5.35 1.35 40.89
CA PHE A 142 4.71 0.18 40.26
C PHE A 142 4.03 0.56 38.94
N PRO A 143 4.78 0.63 37.84
CA PRO A 143 4.16 0.83 36.52
C PRO A 143 3.33 -0.39 36.16
N VAL A 144 2.22 -0.14 35.47
CA VAL A 144 1.29 -1.16 34.99
C VAL A 144 0.95 -0.88 33.53
N GLU A 145 0.90 -1.96 32.76
CA GLU A 145 0.59 -1.93 31.34
C GLU A 145 -0.51 -2.95 31.02
N ARG A 146 -1.39 -2.58 30.09
CA ARG A 146 -2.34 -3.49 29.47
C ARG A 146 -2.25 -3.36 27.97
N LEU A 147 -2.01 -4.48 27.29
CA LEU A 147 -1.95 -4.56 25.84
C LEU A 147 -3.35 -4.86 25.29
N TYR A 148 -3.72 -4.10 24.27
CA TYR A 148 -4.91 -4.31 23.44
C TYR A 148 -4.43 -4.77 22.07
N PRO A 149 -4.67 -6.04 21.70
CA PRO A 149 -4.27 -6.55 20.39
C PRO A 149 -5.07 -5.85 19.30
N SER A 150 -4.46 -5.71 18.11
CA SER A 150 -5.18 -5.24 16.93
C SER A 150 -5.93 -6.38 16.28
N SER A 151 -7.19 -6.12 15.89
CA SER A 151 -7.98 -6.98 15.01
C SER A 151 -7.99 -6.47 13.57
N GLU A 152 -7.47 -5.28 13.32
CA GLU A 152 -7.55 -4.60 12.03
C GLU A 152 -6.16 -4.32 11.47
N SER A 153 -6.06 -4.30 10.14
CA SER A 153 -4.86 -3.92 9.41
C SER A 153 -5.19 -2.86 8.37
N LEU A 154 -4.25 -1.96 8.14
CA LEU A 154 -4.31 -0.94 7.10
C LEU A 154 -3.46 -1.39 5.91
N LEU A 155 -4.08 -1.48 4.74
CA LEU A 155 -3.39 -1.68 3.48
C LEU A 155 -3.08 -0.32 2.86
N VAL A 156 -1.80 -0.02 2.70
CA VAL A 156 -1.32 1.23 2.11
C VAL A 156 -0.85 0.96 0.68
N TYR A 157 -1.58 1.52 -0.28
CA TYR A 157 -1.28 1.46 -1.71
C TYR A 157 -0.07 2.32 -2.08
N PRO A 158 0.65 1.99 -3.16
CA PRO A 158 1.72 2.84 -3.67
C PRO A 158 1.24 4.22 -4.12
N LEU A 159 2.18 5.11 -4.38
CA LEU A 159 1.90 6.42 -4.96
C LEU A 159 1.29 6.23 -6.36
N LEU A 160 0.19 6.94 -6.61
CA LEU A 160 -0.49 7.00 -7.89
C LEU A 160 -0.43 8.43 -8.40
N VAL A 161 0.10 8.62 -9.61
CA VAL A 161 0.13 9.91 -10.29
C VAL A 161 -0.79 9.90 -11.51
N ASP A 162 -1.37 11.03 -11.84
CA ASP A 162 -2.20 11.14 -13.04
C ASP A 162 -1.31 11.32 -14.28
N ILE A 163 -1.49 10.44 -15.26
CA ILE A 163 -0.78 10.49 -16.54
C ILE A 163 -1.73 11.13 -17.54
N HIS A 164 -1.27 12.17 -18.25
CA HIS A 164 -2.09 12.90 -19.21
C HIS A 164 -2.16 12.18 -20.55
N ASP A 165 -1.03 11.76 -21.09
CA ASP A 165 -0.97 10.96 -22.30
C ASP A 165 0.11 9.88 -22.19
N PHE A 166 -0.25 8.67 -22.60
CA PHE A 166 0.65 7.51 -22.63
C PHE A 166 0.30 6.69 -23.86
N PRO A 167 1.26 5.98 -24.50
CA PRO A 167 1.03 5.25 -25.72
C PRO A 167 -0.20 4.36 -25.61
N SER A 168 -1.22 4.64 -26.37
CA SER A 168 -2.42 3.81 -26.42
C SER A 168 -2.21 2.71 -27.44
N PRO A 169 -2.71 1.48 -27.19
CA PRO A 169 -2.83 0.52 -28.25
C PRO A 169 -3.60 1.21 -29.38
N ALA A 170 -3.01 1.25 -30.57
CA ALA A 170 -3.71 1.82 -31.71
C ALA A 170 -5.08 1.15 -31.78
N GLY A 171 -6.12 1.92 -31.59
CA GLY A 171 -7.47 1.48 -31.94
C GLY A 171 -7.44 0.93 -33.35
N VAL A 172 -8.33 0.05 -33.66
CA VAL A 172 -8.49 -0.52 -34.99
C VAL A 172 -8.23 0.56 -36.02
N LEU A 173 -7.14 0.41 -36.80
CA LEU A 173 -6.93 1.24 -37.97
C LEU A 173 -8.17 1.08 -38.86
N PRO A 174 -8.77 2.16 -39.36
CA PRO A 174 -9.81 2.03 -40.36
C PRO A 174 -9.19 1.29 -41.55
N GLY A 175 -9.59 0.04 -41.79
CA GLY A 175 -9.11 -0.80 -42.88
C GLY A 175 -8.23 -1.99 -42.51
N GLY A 176 -7.88 -2.22 -41.25
CA GLY A 176 -7.19 -3.43 -40.83
C GLY A 176 -8.15 -4.59 -40.55
N GLU A 177 -7.87 -5.78 -41.06
CA GLU A 177 -8.55 -7.02 -40.66
C GLU A 177 -8.38 -7.22 -39.15
N ALA A 178 -9.26 -6.62 -38.37
CA ALA A 178 -9.48 -7.03 -37.01
C ALA A 178 -9.97 -8.48 -37.10
N LEU A 179 -9.26 -9.41 -36.49
CA LEU A 179 -9.73 -10.77 -36.27
C LEU A 179 -11.07 -10.69 -35.51
N ARG A 180 -12.16 -10.60 -36.26
CA ARG A 180 -13.54 -10.58 -35.75
C ARG A 180 -13.82 -11.92 -35.12
N ARG A 181 -13.54 -12.10 -33.87
CA ARG A 181 -13.97 -13.29 -33.11
C ARG A 181 -15.40 -13.03 -32.64
N ARG A 182 -16.34 -13.78 -33.24
CA ARG A 182 -17.71 -13.83 -32.73
C ARG A 182 -17.71 -14.45 -31.35
N THR A 183 -18.36 -13.81 -30.41
CA THR A 183 -18.46 -14.30 -29.03
C THR A 183 -19.89 -14.64 -28.65
N PRO A 184 -20.10 -15.71 -27.87
CA PRO A 184 -21.37 -15.97 -27.25
C PRO A 184 -21.68 -15.09 -26.06
N GLN A 185 -20.77 -14.18 -25.65
CA GLN A 185 -21.01 -13.25 -24.53
C GLN A 185 -21.67 -11.96 -25.04
N VAL A 186 -22.59 -11.39 -24.22
CA VAL A 186 -23.24 -10.11 -24.51
C VAL A 186 -22.25 -8.98 -24.23
N THR A 187 -21.78 -8.32 -25.29
CA THR A 187 -20.91 -7.14 -25.22
C THR A 187 -21.72 -5.87 -25.58
N PRO A 188 -21.27 -4.66 -25.18
CA PRO A 188 -21.96 -3.41 -25.51
C PRO A 188 -22.06 -3.15 -27.02
N ASN A 189 -21.15 -3.72 -27.82
CA ASN A 189 -21.07 -3.50 -29.24
C ASN A 189 -21.79 -4.63 -30.01
N ALA A 190 -22.95 -4.32 -30.56
CA ALA A 190 -23.63 -5.22 -31.49
C ALA A 190 -23.01 -5.03 -32.90
N ALA A 191 -22.29 -6.04 -33.36
CA ALA A 191 -21.63 -6.05 -34.66
C ALA A 191 -22.59 -6.18 -35.84
N GLY A 192 -23.74 -6.77 -35.58
CA GLY A 192 -24.72 -7.02 -36.62
C GLY A 192 -25.98 -7.72 -36.11
N VAL A 193 -26.83 -8.06 -37.04
CA VAL A 193 -28.05 -8.80 -36.78
C VAL A 193 -28.09 -9.95 -37.77
N ARG A 194 -28.12 -11.21 -37.31
CA ARG A 194 -28.33 -12.42 -38.17
C ARG A 194 -29.67 -13.07 -37.92
N GLU A 195 -30.05 -13.99 -38.76
CA GLU A 195 -31.21 -14.83 -38.52
C GLU A 195 -31.02 -15.70 -37.27
N TYR A 196 -32.09 -15.87 -36.52
CA TYR A 196 -32.12 -16.70 -35.32
C TYR A 196 -31.84 -18.16 -35.70
N ALA A 197 -30.98 -18.81 -34.96
CA ALA A 197 -30.74 -20.24 -35.06
C ALA A 197 -31.19 -20.95 -33.76
N PRO A 198 -31.70 -22.20 -33.86
CA PRO A 198 -32.04 -22.98 -32.66
C PRO A 198 -30.85 -23.07 -31.70
N GLY A 199 -31.06 -22.66 -30.44
CA GLY A 199 -30.01 -22.58 -29.42
C GLY A 199 -29.58 -21.16 -29.09
N ASP A 200 -29.98 -20.14 -29.85
CA ASP A 200 -29.75 -18.73 -29.50
C ASP A 200 -30.62 -18.31 -28.32
N SER A 201 -30.07 -17.51 -27.45
CA SER A 201 -30.76 -16.97 -26.25
C SER A 201 -31.81 -15.95 -26.65
N MET A 202 -33.03 -16.09 -26.17
CA MET A 202 -34.20 -15.22 -26.49
C MET A 202 -33.97 -13.74 -26.10
N ASN A 203 -33.14 -13.47 -25.10
CA ASN A 203 -32.82 -12.09 -24.68
C ASN A 203 -31.95 -11.33 -25.69
N ARG A 204 -31.44 -12.00 -26.73
CA ARG A 204 -30.63 -11.42 -27.81
C ARG A 204 -31.45 -11.05 -29.05
N ILE A 205 -32.75 -11.29 -29.06
CA ILE A 205 -33.60 -10.96 -30.22
C ILE A 205 -33.58 -9.45 -30.43
N HIS A 206 -33.32 -9.05 -31.66
CA HIS A 206 -33.41 -7.65 -32.10
C HIS A 206 -34.81 -7.38 -32.66
N TRP A 207 -35.74 -7.03 -31.80
CA TRP A 207 -37.17 -6.88 -32.12
C TRP A 207 -37.45 -5.94 -33.29
N VAL A 208 -36.71 -4.84 -33.42
CA VAL A 208 -36.88 -3.87 -34.51
C VAL A 208 -36.55 -4.50 -35.87
N SER A 209 -35.47 -5.30 -35.97
CA SER A 209 -35.13 -5.99 -37.21
C SER A 209 -36.05 -7.19 -37.48
N THR A 210 -36.48 -7.86 -36.41
CA THR A 210 -37.48 -8.96 -36.50
C THR A 210 -38.79 -8.45 -37.09
N ALA A 211 -39.29 -7.31 -36.60
CA ALA A 211 -40.50 -6.70 -37.14
C ALA A 211 -40.38 -6.23 -38.61
N ARG A 212 -39.20 -5.70 -38.98
CA ARG A 212 -38.96 -5.23 -40.36
C ARG A 212 -38.79 -6.36 -41.39
N ARG A 213 -38.19 -7.48 -40.95
CA ARG A 213 -37.86 -8.60 -41.87
C ARG A 213 -38.82 -9.75 -41.77
N ASN A 214 -39.80 -9.68 -40.87
CA ASN A 214 -40.77 -10.74 -40.57
C ASN A 214 -40.13 -12.11 -40.28
N ARG A 215 -38.91 -12.12 -39.68
CA ARG A 215 -38.14 -13.28 -39.29
C ARG A 215 -37.44 -12.96 -37.97
N LEU A 216 -37.30 -13.94 -37.11
CA LEU A 216 -36.55 -13.80 -35.87
C LEU A 216 -35.08 -13.43 -36.14
N MET A 217 -34.66 -12.27 -35.63
CA MET A 217 -33.31 -11.73 -35.84
C MET A 217 -32.62 -11.66 -34.49
N THR A 218 -31.41 -12.20 -34.39
CA THR A 218 -30.57 -12.17 -33.17
C THR A 218 -29.44 -11.18 -33.32
N LYS A 219 -29.19 -10.41 -32.26
CA LYS A 219 -28.02 -9.53 -32.18
C LYS A 219 -26.76 -10.38 -32.18
N GLU A 220 -25.86 -10.09 -33.07
CA GLU A 220 -24.52 -10.65 -33.10
C GLU A 220 -23.58 -9.68 -32.38
N PHE A 221 -22.90 -10.17 -31.37
CA PHE A 221 -21.94 -9.39 -30.61
C PHE A 221 -20.52 -9.74 -31.07
N GLU A 222 -19.74 -8.73 -31.36
CA GLU A 222 -18.30 -8.88 -31.53
C GLU A 222 -17.61 -8.69 -30.18
N LEU A 223 -16.64 -9.55 -29.90
CA LEU A 223 -15.61 -9.17 -28.95
C LEU A 223 -14.97 -7.92 -29.55
N ASP A 224 -15.13 -6.80 -28.86
CA ASP A 224 -14.37 -5.61 -29.16
C ASP A 224 -12.89 -6.06 -29.18
N PRO A 225 -12.17 -5.95 -30.31
CA PRO A 225 -10.76 -6.34 -30.38
C PRO A 225 -9.92 -5.26 -29.67
N GLN A 226 -10.32 -4.92 -28.44
CA GLN A 226 -9.55 -4.02 -27.61
C GLN A 226 -8.32 -4.82 -27.18
N ALA A 227 -7.22 -4.52 -27.83
CA ALA A 227 -5.94 -5.09 -27.46
C ALA A 227 -5.74 -4.98 -25.94
N GLU A 228 -5.52 -6.11 -25.30
CA GLU A 228 -5.20 -6.19 -23.89
C GLU A 228 -3.92 -5.39 -23.62
N VAL A 229 -3.85 -4.82 -22.46
CA VAL A 229 -2.62 -4.16 -21.97
C VAL A 229 -2.04 -5.04 -20.87
N TRP A 230 -0.80 -5.44 -21.03
CA TRP A 230 -0.06 -6.18 -20.03
C TRP A 230 1.07 -5.34 -19.48
N ILE A 231 1.16 -5.24 -18.18
CA ILE A 231 2.21 -4.53 -17.47
C ILE A 231 3.18 -5.56 -16.90
N PHE A 232 4.41 -5.52 -17.38
CA PHE A 232 5.53 -6.30 -16.90
C PHE A 232 6.39 -5.40 -16.03
N LEU A 233 6.45 -5.69 -14.74
CA LEU A 233 7.28 -4.95 -13.79
C LEU A 233 8.49 -5.80 -13.41
N ASP A 234 9.66 -5.25 -13.67
CA ASP A 234 10.92 -5.80 -13.22
C ASP A 234 11.05 -5.65 -11.71
N ALA A 235 11.06 -6.78 -11.03
CA ALA A 235 11.28 -6.87 -9.60
C ALA A 235 12.42 -7.86 -9.28
N SER A 236 13.37 -7.99 -10.21
CA SER A 236 14.60 -8.74 -9.99
C SER A 236 15.47 -8.02 -8.96
N GLU A 237 16.20 -8.77 -8.16
CA GLU A 237 17.18 -8.23 -7.20
C GLU A 237 18.38 -7.57 -7.93
N THR A 238 18.72 -8.10 -9.11
CA THR A 238 19.85 -7.63 -9.90
C THR A 238 19.60 -6.23 -10.45
N GLY A 239 20.53 -5.31 -10.19
CA GLY A 239 20.46 -3.93 -10.67
C GLY A 239 19.54 -3.01 -9.84
N GLN A 240 18.90 -3.51 -8.80
CA GLN A 240 18.16 -2.65 -7.86
C GLN A 240 19.10 -1.67 -7.17
N ALA A 241 18.66 -0.43 -7.10
CA ALA A 241 19.41 0.64 -6.49
C ALA A 241 18.54 1.46 -5.54
N SER A 242 19.11 1.85 -4.42
CA SER A 242 18.45 2.71 -3.46
C SER A 242 19.45 3.59 -2.73
N MET A 243 19.06 4.81 -2.42
CA MET A 243 19.88 5.73 -1.64
C MET A 243 19.35 5.85 -0.21
N PRO A 244 20.24 6.13 0.77
CA PRO A 244 19.78 6.46 2.13
C PRO A 244 18.77 7.60 2.08
N PHE A 245 17.63 7.40 2.71
CA PHE A 245 16.56 8.37 2.74
C PHE A 245 15.97 8.47 4.14
N SER A 246 15.76 9.70 4.60
CA SER A 246 15.08 9.97 5.86
C SER A 246 13.86 10.84 5.61
N TRP A 247 12.74 10.44 6.17
CA TRP A 247 11.51 11.23 6.07
C TRP A 247 11.65 12.58 6.77
N PRO A 248 11.14 13.67 6.17
CA PRO A 248 11.12 14.96 6.85
C PRO A 248 10.33 14.84 8.15
N LYS A 249 10.88 15.49 9.20
CA LYS A 249 10.23 15.50 10.52
C LYS A 249 8.81 16.05 10.39
N ARG A 250 7.88 15.41 11.11
CA ARG A 250 6.49 15.82 11.14
C ARG A 250 6.34 17.22 11.75
N THR A 251 5.67 18.11 11.04
CA THR A 251 5.26 19.42 11.57
C THR A 251 3.82 19.36 12.06
N LYS A 252 3.45 20.29 12.96
CA LYS A 252 2.05 20.38 13.41
C LYS A 252 1.11 20.75 12.26
N GLU A 253 1.60 21.53 11.30
CA GLU A 253 0.84 21.97 10.13
C GLU A 253 0.49 20.82 9.18
N ASP A 254 1.37 19.86 9.03
CA ASP A 254 1.13 18.66 8.16
C ASP A 254 -0.12 17.88 8.59
N LEU A 255 -0.44 17.88 9.89
CA LEU A 255 -1.57 17.14 10.44
C LEU A 255 -2.92 17.82 10.17
N TRP A 256 -2.95 19.11 9.81
CA TRP A 256 -4.18 19.82 9.49
C TRP A 256 -4.51 19.80 7.99
N LYS A 257 -3.51 19.51 7.14
CA LYS A 257 -3.70 19.35 5.70
C LYS A 257 -4.25 17.94 5.41
N HIS A 258 -5.14 17.81 4.44
CA HIS A 258 -5.62 16.49 3.99
C HIS A 258 -4.56 15.72 3.20
N LYS A 259 -3.58 16.42 2.67
CA LYS A 259 -2.41 15.88 1.98
C LYS A 259 -1.17 16.64 2.45
N PHE A 260 -0.05 15.97 2.54
CA PHE A 260 1.26 16.57 2.77
C PHE A 260 2.13 16.42 1.52
N GLU A 261 3.17 17.21 1.42
CA GLU A 261 4.15 17.07 0.34
C GLU A 261 4.92 15.77 0.54
N PHE A 262 4.60 14.79 -0.30
CA PHE A 262 5.18 13.46 -0.23
C PHE A 262 6.28 13.33 -1.28
N THR A 263 7.48 12.98 -0.85
CA THR A 263 8.60 12.66 -1.70
C THR A 263 8.77 11.15 -1.73
N LEU A 264 8.80 10.57 -2.94
CA LEU A 264 9.02 9.14 -3.10
C LEU A 264 10.45 8.78 -2.64
N PRO A 265 10.63 7.71 -1.85
CA PRO A 265 11.97 7.25 -1.50
C PRO A 265 12.80 6.99 -2.75
N PRO A 266 14.08 7.41 -2.77
CA PRO A 266 14.96 7.25 -3.93
C PRO A 266 15.38 5.78 -4.08
N SER A 267 14.51 4.97 -4.63
CA SER A 267 14.69 3.55 -4.90
C SER A 267 14.08 3.18 -6.25
N THR A 268 14.78 2.42 -7.06
CA THR A 268 14.27 1.90 -8.34
C THR A 268 13.01 1.08 -8.16
N GLU A 269 12.89 0.32 -7.05
CA GLU A 269 11.70 -0.43 -6.68
C GLU A 269 10.49 0.48 -6.46
N GLU A 270 10.62 1.54 -5.64
CA GLU A 270 9.50 2.44 -5.33
C GLU A 270 9.03 3.22 -6.57
N TYR A 271 9.98 3.66 -7.41
CA TYR A 271 9.66 4.32 -8.68
C TYR A 271 8.97 3.34 -9.64
N GLY A 272 9.50 2.13 -9.80
CA GLY A 272 8.91 1.10 -10.65
C GLY A 272 7.48 0.73 -10.27
N VAL A 273 7.26 0.54 -8.98
CA VAL A 273 5.92 0.25 -8.43
C VAL A 273 4.96 1.40 -8.65
N SER A 274 5.41 2.66 -8.44
CA SER A 274 4.57 3.85 -8.64
C SER A 274 4.23 4.06 -10.12
N VAL A 275 5.17 3.81 -11.02
CA VAL A 275 4.97 3.82 -12.47
C VAL A 275 3.94 2.75 -12.86
N ALA A 276 4.13 1.49 -12.41
CA ALA A 276 3.22 0.39 -12.73
C ALA A 276 1.79 0.67 -12.25
N ALA A 277 1.63 1.17 -11.03
CA ALA A 277 0.35 1.56 -10.46
C ALA A 277 -0.34 2.67 -11.28
N SER A 278 0.42 3.68 -11.67
CA SER A 278 -0.09 4.84 -12.43
C SER A 278 -0.49 4.46 -13.85
N VAL A 279 0.33 3.64 -14.53
CA VAL A 279 0.02 3.10 -15.87
C VAL A 279 -1.21 2.20 -15.84
N ALA A 280 -1.33 1.32 -14.83
CA ALA A 280 -2.50 0.49 -14.65
C ALA A 280 -3.78 1.33 -14.50
N ARG A 281 -3.73 2.37 -13.65
CA ARG A 281 -4.86 3.30 -13.46
C ARG A 281 -5.22 4.03 -14.75
N TYR A 282 -4.23 4.50 -15.50
CA TYR A 282 -4.42 5.20 -16.77
C TYR A 282 -5.21 4.36 -17.77
N TYR A 283 -4.77 3.14 -18.04
CA TYR A 283 -5.45 2.27 -19.00
C TYR A 283 -6.83 1.81 -18.53
N LEU A 284 -6.96 1.48 -17.24
CA LEU A 284 -8.25 1.07 -16.68
C LEU A 284 -9.27 2.21 -16.70
N ARG A 285 -8.86 3.47 -16.48
CA ARG A 285 -9.73 4.65 -16.66
C ARG A 285 -10.15 4.86 -18.11
N LYS A 286 -9.30 4.51 -19.07
CA LYS A 286 -9.65 4.48 -20.51
C LYS A 286 -10.48 3.26 -20.92
N GLY A 287 -10.95 2.45 -19.96
CA GLY A 287 -11.80 1.27 -20.20
C GLY A 287 -11.06 0.09 -20.83
N ARG A 288 -9.73 0.08 -20.80
CA ARG A 288 -8.92 -1.02 -21.33
C ARG A 288 -8.86 -2.19 -20.33
N SER A 289 -8.68 -3.39 -20.87
CA SER A 289 -8.40 -4.60 -20.08
C SER A 289 -6.92 -4.62 -19.74
N VAL A 290 -6.58 -4.68 -18.44
CA VAL A 290 -5.19 -4.61 -17.95
C VAL A 290 -4.83 -5.85 -17.18
N GLY A 291 -3.79 -6.56 -17.61
CA GLY A 291 -3.10 -7.61 -16.87
C GLY A 291 -1.80 -7.09 -16.24
N PHE A 292 -1.32 -7.79 -15.24
CA PHE A 292 -0.09 -7.45 -14.53
C PHE A 292 0.75 -8.70 -14.28
N ILE A 293 2.05 -8.60 -14.53
CA ILE A 293 3.01 -9.67 -14.27
C ILE A 293 4.26 -9.08 -13.63
N SER A 294 4.76 -9.73 -12.59
CA SER A 294 6.02 -9.39 -11.93
C SER A 294 6.61 -10.62 -11.24
N SER A 295 7.92 -10.74 -11.25
CA SER A 295 8.67 -11.78 -10.54
C SER A 295 9.51 -11.13 -9.44
N GLY A 296 8.89 -10.89 -8.28
CA GLY A 296 9.55 -10.44 -7.06
C GLY A 296 9.81 -11.61 -6.11
N GLN A 297 9.48 -11.44 -4.82
CA GLN A 297 9.52 -12.52 -3.81
C GLN A 297 8.68 -13.75 -4.23
N VAL A 298 7.65 -13.53 -5.03
CA VAL A 298 6.83 -14.55 -5.68
C VAL A 298 6.51 -14.11 -7.11
N LEU A 299 6.32 -15.08 -8.01
CA LEU A 299 5.80 -14.79 -9.34
C LEU A 299 4.31 -14.44 -9.20
N THR A 300 3.98 -13.22 -9.57
CA THR A 300 2.62 -12.71 -9.54
C THR A 300 2.11 -12.51 -10.96
N MET A 301 0.97 -13.13 -11.28
CA MET A 301 0.30 -12.97 -12.56
C MET A 301 -1.18 -12.67 -12.32
N ILE A 302 -1.61 -11.49 -12.72
CA ILE A 302 -3.01 -11.04 -12.65
C ILE A 302 -3.53 -10.97 -14.09
N PRO A 303 -4.47 -11.86 -14.48
CA PRO A 303 -5.01 -11.87 -15.83
C PRO A 303 -5.74 -10.57 -16.15
N PRO A 304 -5.85 -10.20 -17.45
CA PRO A 304 -6.46 -8.94 -17.85
C PRO A 304 -7.96 -8.89 -17.50
N ASP A 305 -8.36 -7.81 -16.87
CA ASP A 305 -9.76 -7.51 -16.55
C ASP A 305 -9.94 -5.98 -16.57
N ARG A 306 -11.18 -5.49 -16.40
CA ARG A 306 -11.55 -4.07 -16.48
C ARG A 306 -12.08 -3.56 -15.15
N GLY A 307 -12.07 -2.23 -15.03
CA GLY A 307 -12.74 -1.52 -13.95
C GLY A 307 -11.98 -1.46 -12.62
N GLY A 308 -12.65 -0.88 -11.62
CA GLY A 308 -12.02 -0.56 -10.34
C GLY A 308 -11.60 -1.79 -9.51
N ARG A 309 -12.27 -2.93 -9.66
CA ARG A 309 -11.89 -4.17 -8.98
C ARG A 309 -10.52 -4.67 -9.45
N GLN A 310 -10.27 -4.57 -10.75
CA GLN A 310 -8.98 -4.94 -11.32
C GLN A 310 -7.86 -4.03 -10.83
N LEU A 311 -8.12 -2.71 -10.79
CA LEU A 311 -7.17 -1.76 -10.21
C LEU A 311 -6.85 -2.14 -8.75
N GLY A 312 -7.87 -2.49 -7.96
CA GLY A 312 -7.68 -2.91 -6.56
C GLY A 312 -6.75 -4.12 -6.44
N LYS A 313 -6.94 -5.17 -7.25
CA LYS A 313 -6.08 -6.37 -7.26
C LYS A 313 -4.63 -6.01 -7.59
N ILE A 314 -4.41 -5.18 -8.62
CA ILE A 314 -3.06 -4.75 -9.02
C ILE A 314 -2.41 -3.93 -7.91
N LEU A 315 -3.13 -2.97 -7.31
CA LEU A 315 -2.60 -2.14 -6.24
C LEU A 315 -2.29 -2.93 -4.95
N GLU A 316 -3.10 -3.94 -4.62
CA GLU A 316 -2.84 -4.87 -3.51
C GLU A 316 -1.54 -5.65 -3.74
N SER A 317 -1.37 -6.20 -4.95
CA SER A 317 -0.14 -6.89 -5.33
C SER A 317 1.07 -5.98 -5.25
N LEU A 318 0.98 -4.77 -5.82
CA LEU A 318 2.05 -3.78 -5.80
C LEU A 318 2.37 -3.25 -4.39
N ALA A 319 1.39 -3.18 -3.49
CA ALA A 319 1.61 -2.78 -2.10
C ALA A 319 2.49 -3.78 -1.34
N LEU A 320 2.40 -5.07 -1.68
CA LEU A 320 3.14 -6.17 -1.05
C LEU A 320 4.42 -6.56 -1.80
N LEU A 321 4.60 -6.07 -3.02
CA LEU A 321 5.73 -6.43 -3.86
C LEU A 321 7.05 -5.98 -3.23
N ARG A 322 8.04 -6.88 -3.25
CA ARG A 322 9.44 -6.62 -2.96
C ARG A 322 10.29 -7.07 -4.14
N ALA A 323 11.27 -6.29 -4.50
CA ALA A 323 12.18 -6.61 -5.59
C ALA A 323 13.29 -7.56 -5.11
N GLU A 324 12.90 -8.79 -4.80
CA GLU A 324 13.75 -9.89 -4.33
C GLU A 324 13.75 -11.06 -5.35
N GLY A 325 13.30 -10.80 -6.57
CA GLY A 325 13.19 -11.82 -7.63
C GLY A 325 14.54 -12.21 -8.21
N LYS A 326 14.71 -13.48 -8.53
CA LYS A 326 15.91 -14.01 -9.21
C LYS A 326 15.74 -14.08 -10.74
N LEU A 327 14.51 -13.99 -11.22
CA LEU A 327 14.23 -14.05 -12.65
C LEU A 327 14.31 -12.63 -13.24
N PRO A 328 15.24 -12.36 -14.15
CA PRO A 328 15.35 -11.07 -14.81
C PRO A 328 14.16 -10.84 -15.75
N ILE A 329 13.88 -9.56 -16.03
CA ILE A 329 12.70 -9.17 -16.81
C ILE A 329 12.66 -9.80 -18.20
N TRP A 330 13.81 -9.92 -18.86
CA TRP A 330 13.89 -10.54 -20.17
C TRP A 330 13.49 -12.04 -20.14
N GLY A 331 13.91 -12.77 -19.11
CA GLY A 331 13.49 -14.16 -18.90
C GLY A 331 12.01 -14.28 -18.58
N LEU A 332 11.45 -13.35 -17.82
CA LEU A 332 10.00 -13.30 -17.56
C LEU A 332 9.22 -13.04 -18.84
N ILE A 333 9.70 -12.14 -19.71
CA ILE A 333 9.10 -11.86 -21.01
C ILE A 333 9.13 -13.10 -21.91
N ASP A 334 10.27 -13.79 -22.00
CA ASP A 334 10.42 -14.98 -22.86
C ASP A 334 9.42 -16.08 -22.48
N ILE A 335 9.26 -16.34 -21.19
CA ILE A 335 8.33 -17.35 -20.70
C ILE A 335 6.87 -16.96 -20.99
N GLN A 336 6.51 -15.70 -20.76
CA GLN A 336 5.12 -15.26 -20.77
C GLN A 336 4.62 -14.82 -22.16
N ALA A 337 5.51 -14.30 -23.00
CA ALA A 337 5.14 -13.79 -24.32
C ALA A 337 4.42 -14.82 -25.20
N GLN A 338 4.69 -16.11 -24.99
CA GLN A 338 4.07 -17.20 -25.75
C GLN A 338 2.55 -17.29 -25.53
N HIS A 339 2.07 -16.86 -24.37
CA HIS A 339 0.67 -16.95 -23.98
C HIS A 339 -0.13 -15.67 -24.27
N LEU A 340 0.53 -14.61 -24.75
CA LEU A 340 -0.10 -13.31 -24.97
C LEU A 340 -0.78 -13.24 -26.34
N ALA A 341 -1.95 -12.60 -26.39
CA ALA A 341 -2.68 -12.39 -27.63
C ALA A 341 -1.95 -11.39 -28.55
N ARG A 342 -1.84 -11.70 -29.84
CA ARG A 342 -1.28 -10.78 -30.84
C ARG A 342 -2.02 -9.46 -30.86
N GLY A 343 -1.30 -8.36 -31.01
CA GLY A 343 -1.85 -6.99 -30.97
C GLY A 343 -1.96 -6.43 -29.55
N SER A 344 -1.72 -7.19 -28.49
CA SER A 344 -1.67 -6.70 -27.11
C SER A 344 -0.54 -5.68 -26.95
N THR A 345 -0.78 -4.67 -26.12
CA THR A 345 0.24 -3.73 -25.68
C THR A 345 0.96 -4.26 -24.47
N ILE A 346 2.28 -4.29 -24.53
CA ILE A 346 3.14 -4.78 -23.45
C ILE A 346 3.92 -3.61 -22.89
N VAL A 347 3.58 -3.15 -21.70
CA VAL A 347 4.32 -2.11 -21.00
C VAL A 347 5.38 -2.78 -20.13
N VAL A 348 6.65 -2.64 -20.51
CA VAL A 348 7.80 -3.16 -19.77
C VAL A 348 8.37 -2.05 -18.92
N ILE A 349 8.37 -2.23 -17.61
CA ILE A 349 8.94 -1.29 -16.64
C ILE A 349 10.15 -1.97 -16.04
N THR A 350 11.34 -1.44 -16.31
CA THR A 350 12.60 -2.05 -15.91
C THR A 350 13.65 -1.03 -15.50
N HIS A 351 14.54 -1.45 -14.64
CA HIS A 351 15.75 -0.74 -14.24
C HIS A 351 17.02 -1.45 -14.76
N SER A 352 16.83 -2.57 -15.48
CA SER A 352 17.93 -3.38 -15.99
C SER A 352 18.71 -2.64 -17.08
N VAL A 353 20.02 -2.76 -17.02
CA VAL A 353 20.99 -2.25 -18.02
C VAL A 353 21.53 -3.37 -18.91
N GLU A 354 20.93 -4.55 -18.88
CA GLU A 354 21.33 -5.71 -19.67
C GLU A 354 20.80 -5.61 -21.11
N GLN A 355 21.65 -5.93 -22.09
CA GLN A 355 21.31 -5.90 -23.53
C GLN A 355 20.17 -6.85 -23.90
N GLU A 356 19.95 -7.87 -23.10
CA GLU A 356 18.87 -8.85 -23.22
C GLU A 356 17.49 -8.20 -23.15
N VAL A 357 17.35 -7.04 -22.49
CA VAL A 357 16.10 -6.25 -22.48
C VAL A 357 15.74 -5.77 -23.87
N VAL A 358 16.74 -5.31 -24.65
CA VAL A 358 16.55 -4.87 -26.03
C VAL A 358 16.12 -6.06 -26.90
N MET A 359 16.82 -7.19 -26.77
CA MET A 359 16.49 -8.43 -27.51
C MET A 359 15.08 -8.94 -27.17
N ALA A 360 14.72 -8.95 -25.89
CA ALA A 360 13.38 -9.37 -25.46
C ALA A 360 12.29 -8.44 -26.02
N THR A 361 12.56 -7.15 -26.09
CA THR A 361 11.64 -6.17 -26.66
C THR A 361 11.47 -6.36 -28.16
N ASP A 362 12.55 -6.64 -28.91
CA ASP A 362 12.49 -6.99 -30.34
C ASP A 362 11.68 -8.29 -30.56
N PHE A 363 11.90 -9.30 -29.71
CA PHE A 363 11.14 -10.54 -29.74
C PHE A 363 9.64 -10.29 -29.58
N LEU A 364 9.22 -9.42 -28.65
CA LEU A 364 7.82 -9.03 -28.50
C LEU A 364 7.26 -8.41 -29.79
N ALA A 365 8.00 -7.47 -30.38
CA ALA A 365 7.61 -6.79 -31.63
C ALA A 365 7.45 -7.79 -32.82
N ARG A 366 8.40 -8.70 -32.99
CA ARG A 366 8.37 -9.74 -34.04
C ARG A 366 7.18 -10.71 -33.85
N ARG A 367 6.72 -10.93 -32.64
CA ARG A 367 5.50 -11.72 -32.35
C ARG A 367 4.19 -10.98 -32.65
N GLY A 368 4.27 -9.73 -33.09
CA GLY A 368 3.09 -8.87 -33.35
C GLY A 368 2.47 -8.30 -32.09
N LEU A 369 3.24 -8.23 -30.98
CA LEU A 369 2.91 -7.50 -29.78
C LEU A 369 3.41 -6.06 -29.89
N ARG A 370 2.91 -5.14 -29.08
CA ARG A 370 3.27 -3.73 -29.11
C ARG A 370 4.00 -3.35 -27.84
N PRO A 371 5.32 -3.47 -27.80
CA PRO A 371 6.10 -3.08 -26.63
C PRO A 371 6.10 -1.56 -26.45
N VAL A 372 6.01 -1.14 -25.20
CA VAL A 372 6.26 0.22 -24.69
C VAL A 372 7.18 0.06 -23.50
N VAL A 373 8.29 0.77 -23.45
CA VAL A 373 9.26 0.60 -22.37
C VAL A 373 9.31 1.85 -21.50
N VAL A 374 9.28 1.64 -20.18
CA VAL A 374 9.61 2.65 -19.19
C VAL A 374 10.89 2.21 -18.50
N LEU A 375 11.96 2.89 -18.81
CA LEU A 375 13.29 2.63 -18.26
C LEU A 375 13.51 3.51 -17.03
N ILE A 376 13.77 2.88 -15.89
CA ILE A 376 14.18 3.58 -14.67
C ILE A 376 15.70 3.66 -14.69
N ASP A 377 16.22 4.87 -14.78
CA ASP A 377 17.66 5.10 -14.85
C ASP A 377 18.33 4.76 -13.52
N ALA A 378 18.82 3.52 -13.40
CA ALA A 378 19.45 2.99 -12.20
C ALA A 378 20.64 3.82 -11.75
N ALA A 379 21.42 4.40 -12.68
CA ALA A 379 22.56 5.24 -12.35
C ALA A 379 22.17 6.48 -11.54
N SER A 380 21.00 7.06 -11.80
CA SER A 380 20.49 8.19 -11.02
C SER A 380 20.19 7.83 -9.55
N PHE A 381 20.03 6.56 -9.22
CA PHE A 381 19.80 6.01 -7.86
C PHE A 381 21.09 5.41 -7.26
N ASN A 382 22.25 5.70 -7.81
CA ASN A 382 23.54 5.12 -7.43
C ASN A 382 23.65 3.61 -7.75
N GLY A 383 22.94 3.17 -8.79
CA GLY A 383 22.99 1.83 -9.36
C GLY A 383 23.95 1.72 -10.55
N PRO A 384 23.87 0.59 -11.30
CA PRO A 384 24.73 0.36 -12.46
C PRO A 384 24.46 1.38 -13.57
N GLU A 385 25.54 1.75 -14.27
CA GLU A 385 25.49 2.56 -15.49
C GLU A 385 25.14 1.67 -16.70
N GLY A 386 24.62 2.28 -17.79
CA GLY A 386 24.28 1.57 -19.02
C GLY A 386 22.88 1.88 -19.55
N SER A 387 22.05 2.64 -18.81
CA SER A 387 20.70 3.02 -19.24
C SER A 387 20.67 3.73 -20.60
N GLY A 388 21.74 4.48 -20.95
CA GLY A 388 21.87 5.15 -22.25
C GLY A 388 21.97 4.17 -23.42
N GLU A 389 22.76 3.12 -23.30
CA GLU A 389 22.93 2.11 -24.35
C GLU A 389 21.63 1.35 -24.63
N ILE A 390 20.89 1.03 -23.57
CA ILE A 390 19.56 0.41 -23.67
C ILE A 390 18.57 1.35 -24.35
N ALA A 391 18.59 2.63 -23.96
CA ALA A 391 17.72 3.64 -24.55
C ALA A 391 18.00 3.82 -26.06
N ASP A 392 19.26 3.90 -26.46
CA ASP A 392 19.65 4.02 -27.85
C ASP A 392 19.23 2.80 -28.68
N GLY A 393 19.41 1.58 -28.15
CA GLY A 393 18.94 0.34 -28.76
C GLY A 393 17.42 0.32 -28.98
N LEU A 394 16.64 0.73 -27.99
CA LEU A 394 15.18 0.79 -28.06
C LEU A 394 14.71 1.88 -29.03
N GLN A 395 15.36 3.04 -29.07
CA GLN A 395 15.05 4.12 -30.00
C GLN A 395 15.35 3.72 -31.45
N TYR A 396 16.47 3.00 -31.69
CA TYR A 396 16.77 2.47 -33.00
C TYR A 396 15.65 1.55 -33.54
N MET A 397 15.04 0.77 -32.67
CA MET A 397 13.88 -0.07 -32.99
C MET A 397 12.56 0.70 -33.07
N LYS A 398 12.54 2.01 -32.84
CA LYS A 398 11.36 2.88 -32.79
C LYS A 398 10.32 2.41 -31.76
N VAL A 399 10.78 1.82 -30.66
CA VAL A 399 9.92 1.44 -29.53
C VAL A 399 9.60 2.69 -28.72
N PRO A 400 8.34 2.95 -28.38
CA PRO A 400 8.00 4.04 -27.47
C PRO A 400 8.70 3.85 -26.12
N LEU A 401 9.54 4.84 -25.76
CA LEU A 401 10.39 4.81 -24.57
C LEU A 401 10.12 6.02 -23.69
N ARG A 402 10.09 5.81 -22.39
CA ARG A 402 10.18 6.84 -21.35
C ARG A 402 11.30 6.49 -20.39
N ILE A 403 12.03 7.51 -19.97
CA ILE A 403 13.11 7.37 -18.99
C ILE A 403 12.68 8.13 -17.76
N VAL A 404 12.74 7.47 -16.62
CA VAL A 404 12.42 8.06 -15.32
C VAL A 404 13.68 8.08 -14.47
N LYS A 405 14.05 9.27 -13.99
CA LYS A 405 15.23 9.49 -13.15
C LYS A 405 14.82 9.82 -11.73
N ARG A 406 15.75 9.72 -10.84
CA ARG A 406 15.56 10.15 -9.45
C ARG A 406 15.18 11.64 -9.38
N GLY A 407 14.12 11.93 -8.64
CA GLY A 407 13.65 13.31 -8.44
C GLY A 407 12.74 13.85 -9.54
N ASP A 408 12.57 13.11 -10.62
CA ASP A 408 11.61 13.50 -11.65
C ASP A 408 10.18 13.53 -11.09
N ASP A 409 9.39 14.47 -11.56
CA ASP A 409 7.95 14.37 -11.45
C ASP A 409 7.46 13.25 -12.39
N ILE A 410 7.04 12.13 -11.78
CA ILE A 410 6.60 10.95 -12.51
C ILE A 410 5.45 11.28 -13.48
N THR A 411 4.59 12.26 -13.16
CA THR A 411 3.52 12.71 -14.04
C THR A 411 4.08 13.19 -15.38
N ASN A 412 5.07 14.08 -15.31
CA ASN A 412 5.70 14.68 -16.49
C ASN A 412 6.60 13.66 -17.20
N ALA A 413 7.35 12.85 -16.46
CA ALA A 413 8.25 11.85 -17.03
C ALA A 413 7.50 10.77 -17.83
N LEU A 414 6.27 10.43 -17.45
CA LEU A 414 5.45 9.44 -18.15
C LEU A 414 4.58 10.02 -19.24
N SER A 415 4.29 11.33 -19.24
CA SER A 415 3.43 11.95 -20.24
C SER A 415 4.18 12.07 -21.58
N PHE A 416 3.52 11.68 -22.65
CA PHE A 416 4.01 11.93 -24.00
C PHE A 416 3.50 13.31 -24.43
N GLU A 417 4.39 14.20 -24.86
CA GLU A 417 3.96 15.41 -25.52
C GLU A 417 3.27 15.03 -26.84
N PRO A 418 2.09 15.57 -27.13
CA PRO A 418 1.49 15.37 -28.44
C PRO A 418 2.41 16.02 -29.47
N THR A 419 3.01 15.20 -30.33
CA THR A 419 3.75 15.66 -31.53
C THR A 419 2.80 16.18 -32.58
#